data_3c1f87b1a3ee8b77339619fc779a6f41
#
_entry.id   3c1f87b1a3ee8b77339619fc779a6f41
#
_cell.length_a   1.000
_cell.length_b   1.000
_cell.length_c   1.000
_cell.angle_alpha   90.00
_cell.angle_beta   90.00
_cell.angle_gamma   90.00
#
_symmetry.space_group_name_H-M   'P 1'
#
loop_
_entity.id
_entity.type
_entity.pdbx_description
1 polymer ?
#
loop_
_entity_poly.entity_id
_entity_poly.type
_entity_poly.pdbx_seq_one_letter_code
_entity_poly.pdbx_strand_id
1 'polypeptide(L)'
;MLKILMIKHLFINHQAYIRDNTMKKILAATLLASAAALSGCSIFRVYTIDLPQGTPITQEKATQIQVGMSADQVLYLLGSPAVRDTLNPNRWDYIYDYTAGTEGKRDGKPNIKNASQYMSVYFQNGRVVRIDGRDSLPTKVQ
;
A
#
# COMPACT_ATOMS: atom_id res chain seq x y z
N MET A 1 44.59 68.42 12.39
CA MET A 1 43.83 68.01 11.22
C MET A 1 43.98 66.50 10.89
N LEU A 2 45.15 65.90 11.10
CA LEU A 2 45.42 64.47 10.77
C LEU A 2 44.62 63.45 11.60
N LYS A 3 44.40 63.70 12.91
CA LYS A 3 43.65 62.79 13.82
C LYS A 3 42.18 62.63 13.45
N ILE A 4 41.53 63.64 12.90
CA ILE A 4 40.10 63.56 12.51
C ILE A 4 39.93 62.72 11.25
N LEU A 5 40.90 62.77 10.32
CA LEU A 5 40.91 61.94 9.11
C LEU A 5 41.07 60.46 9.43
N MET A 6 41.92 60.11 10.38
CA MET A 6 42.14 58.73 10.80
C MET A 6 40.89 58.14 11.46
N ILE A 7 40.20 58.89 12.30
CA ILE A 7 38.98 58.43 12.98
C ILE A 7 37.84 58.20 11.95
N LYS A 8 37.70 59.09 10.97
CA LYS A 8 36.72 58.86 9.87
C LYS A 8 37.03 57.58 9.07
N HIS A 9 38.29 57.34 8.74
CA HIS A 9 38.69 56.11 8.03
C HIS A 9 38.41 54.85 8.83
N LEU A 10 38.65 54.88 10.13
CA LEU A 10 38.41 53.74 11.03
C LEU A 10 36.88 53.46 11.15
N PHE A 11 36.06 54.54 11.23
CA PHE A 11 34.60 54.42 11.33
C PHE A 11 33.99 53.89 10.04
N ILE A 12 34.44 54.33 8.89
CA ILE A 12 33.94 53.87 7.58
C ILE A 12 34.28 52.40 7.36
N ASN A 13 35.50 52.00 7.76
CA ASN A 13 35.95 50.62 7.63
C ASN A 13 35.21 49.67 8.59
N HIS A 14 34.88 50.15 9.81
CA HIS A 14 34.11 49.38 10.78
C HIS A 14 32.64 49.20 10.33
N GLN A 15 32.05 50.21 9.76
CA GLN A 15 30.67 50.14 9.21
C GLN A 15 30.60 49.21 8.00
N ALA A 16 31.61 49.19 7.12
CA ALA A 16 31.66 48.27 5.99
C ALA A 16 31.86 46.82 6.44
N TYR A 17 32.67 46.58 7.47
CA TYR A 17 32.88 45.24 8.04
C TYR A 17 31.62 44.67 8.69
N ILE A 18 30.88 45.49 9.48
CA ILE A 18 29.64 45.06 10.13
C ILE A 18 28.58 44.74 9.07
N ARG A 19 28.48 45.58 8.02
CA ARG A 19 27.50 45.39 6.94
C ARG A 19 27.75 44.09 6.14
N ASP A 20 29.01 43.78 5.85
CA ASP A 20 29.40 42.59 5.12
C ASP A 20 29.10 41.29 5.92
N ASN A 21 29.42 41.28 7.22
CA ASN A 21 29.12 40.17 8.10
C ASN A 21 27.63 39.97 8.35
N THR A 22 26.86 41.05 8.45
CA THR A 22 25.40 40.98 8.62
C THR A 22 24.74 40.45 7.36
N MET A 23 25.18 40.92 6.19
CA MET A 23 24.69 40.43 4.89
C MET A 23 24.99 38.93 4.70
N LYS A 24 26.20 38.48 5.04
CA LYS A 24 26.57 37.05 4.97
C LYS A 24 25.71 36.20 5.91
N LYS A 25 25.43 36.68 7.11
CA LYS A 25 24.55 35.98 8.07
C LYS A 25 23.11 35.90 7.59
N ILE A 26 22.58 36.98 7.00
CA ILE A 26 21.26 37.01 6.43
C ILE A 26 21.17 36.04 5.22
N LEU A 27 22.16 36.06 4.33
CA LEU A 27 22.22 35.13 3.19
C LEU A 27 22.29 33.65 3.65
N ALA A 28 23.11 33.35 4.65
CA ALA A 28 23.21 32.02 5.22
C ALA A 28 21.88 31.56 5.86
N ALA A 29 21.22 32.46 6.61
CA ALA A 29 19.94 32.19 7.24
C ALA A 29 18.82 31.94 6.22
N THR A 30 18.76 32.72 5.13
CA THR A 30 17.79 32.54 4.05
C THR A 30 18.04 31.23 3.27
N LEU A 31 19.30 30.88 3.04
CA LEU A 31 19.66 29.60 2.41
C LEU A 31 19.26 28.41 3.27
N LEU A 32 19.48 28.49 4.58
CA LEU A 32 19.09 27.45 5.53
C LEU A 32 17.56 27.31 5.62
N ALA A 33 16.83 28.42 5.64
CA ALA A 33 15.38 28.44 5.67
C ALA A 33 14.76 27.86 4.37
N SER A 34 15.36 28.15 3.21
CA SER A 34 14.91 27.59 1.94
C SER A 34 15.18 26.08 1.85
N ALA A 35 16.31 25.59 2.35
CA ALA A 35 16.61 24.17 2.41
C ALA A 35 15.63 23.40 3.32
N ALA A 36 15.26 23.99 4.46
CA ALA A 36 14.26 23.42 5.36
C ALA A 36 12.85 23.38 4.73
N ALA A 37 12.49 24.38 3.93
CA ALA A 37 11.20 24.41 3.23
C ALA A 37 11.10 23.36 2.11
N LEU A 38 12.19 23.00 1.46
CA LEU A 38 12.22 21.94 0.44
C LEU A 38 12.10 20.51 1.01
N SER A 39 12.40 20.31 2.29
CA SER A 39 12.31 19.00 2.96
C SER A 39 10.87 18.57 3.28
N GLY A 40 9.89 19.44 3.07
CA GLY A 40 8.47 19.21 3.42
C GLY A 40 7.72 18.19 2.57
N CYS A 41 8.30 17.68 1.48
CA CYS A 41 7.58 16.79 0.54
C CYS A 41 7.25 15.40 1.11
N SER A 42 7.78 14.97 2.25
CA SER A 42 7.48 13.67 2.86
C SER A 42 6.28 13.66 3.80
N ILE A 43 5.66 14.82 4.08
CA ILE A 43 4.53 14.96 5.00
C ILE A 43 3.20 14.53 4.34
N PHE A 44 3.12 14.57 3.02
CA PHE A 44 1.92 14.17 2.29
C PHE A 44 1.89 12.66 2.08
N ARG A 45 1.23 11.94 2.98
CA ARG A 45 0.91 10.52 2.77
C ARG A 45 -0.23 10.41 1.78
N VAL A 46 0.04 9.77 0.64
CA VAL A 46 -1.01 9.44 -0.33
C VAL A 46 -1.94 8.40 0.31
N TYR A 47 -3.23 8.75 0.39
CA TYR A 47 -4.24 7.80 0.82
C TYR A 47 -4.42 6.73 -0.27
N THR A 48 -4.30 5.47 0.10
CA THR A 48 -4.55 4.34 -0.77
C THR A 48 -5.71 3.52 -0.22
N ILE A 49 -6.60 3.09 -1.10
CA ILE A 49 -7.72 2.21 -0.74
C ILE A 49 -7.24 0.77 -0.59
N ASP A 50 -7.93 0.01 0.22
CA ASP A 50 -7.77 -1.44 0.28
C ASP A 50 -8.25 -2.06 -1.04
N LEU A 51 -7.49 -3.00 -1.58
CA LEU A 51 -7.78 -3.67 -2.84
C LEU A 51 -8.01 -5.16 -2.61
N PRO A 52 -9.26 -5.57 -2.30
CA PRO A 52 -9.66 -6.96 -2.33
C PRO A 52 -9.85 -7.40 -3.79
N GLN A 53 -9.36 -8.58 -4.15
CA GLN A 53 -9.53 -9.19 -5.45
C GLN A 53 -9.99 -10.64 -5.28
N GLY A 54 -11.04 -11.02 -5.98
CA GLY A 54 -11.65 -12.34 -5.87
C GLY A 54 -12.66 -12.44 -4.72
N THR A 55 -12.99 -13.68 -4.35
CA THR A 55 -14.02 -13.98 -3.34
C THR A 55 -13.34 -14.51 -2.07
N PRO A 56 -13.46 -13.82 -0.93
CA PRO A 56 -12.94 -14.31 0.33
C PRO A 56 -13.73 -15.55 0.77
N ILE A 57 -13.07 -16.69 0.83
CA ILE A 57 -13.66 -17.95 1.29
C ILE A 57 -12.93 -18.37 2.56
N THR A 58 -13.70 -18.80 3.56
CA THR A 58 -13.18 -19.40 4.79
C THR A 58 -13.15 -20.92 4.69
N GLN A 59 -12.32 -21.57 5.50
CA GLN A 59 -12.31 -23.02 5.62
C GLN A 59 -13.70 -23.57 5.98
N GLU A 60 -14.43 -22.87 6.85
CA GLU A 60 -15.78 -23.25 7.24
C GLU A 60 -16.73 -23.38 6.03
N LYS A 61 -16.74 -22.37 5.14
CA LYS A 61 -17.51 -22.42 3.90
C LYS A 61 -16.99 -23.50 2.94
N ALA A 62 -15.69 -23.64 2.82
CA ALA A 62 -15.07 -24.62 1.94
C ALA A 62 -15.38 -26.08 2.38
N THR A 63 -15.53 -26.35 3.68
CA THR A 63 -15.88 -27.69 4.19
C THR A 63 -17.31 -28.09 3.86
N GLN A 64 -18.19 -27.11 3.60
CA GLN A 64 -19.57 -27.38 3.16
C GLN A 64 -19.64 -27.96 1.75
N ILE A 65 -18.61 -27.74 0.93
CA ILE A 65 -18.55 -28.26 -0.44
C ILE A 65 -18.12 -29.74 -0.38
N GLN A 66 -18.94 -30.61 -0.98
CA GLN A 66 -18.71 -32.06 -0.99
C GLN A 66 -18.70 -32.58 -2.41
N VAL A 67 -18.01 -33.71 -2.62
CA VAL A 67 -18.06 -34.46 -3.87
C VAL A 67 -19.52 -34.91 -4.13
N GLY A 68 -19.96 -34.77 -5.39
CA GLY A 68 -21.35 -35.07 -5.82
C GLY A 68 -22.28 -33.86 -5.86
N MET A 69 -21.93 -32.73 -5.24
CA MET A 69 -22.73 -31.50 -5.32
C MET A 69 -22.80 -30.98 -6.76
N SER A 70 -23.93 -30.37 -7.11
CA SER A 70 -24.09 -29.72 -8.41
C SER A 70 -23.33 -28.38 -8.46
N ALA A 71 -23.03 -27.91 -9.68
CA ALA A 71 -22.44 -26.60 -9.91
C ALA A 71 -23.27 -25.46 -9.30
N ASP A 72 -24.59 -25.52 -9.38
CA ASP A 72 -25.51 -24.53 -8.83
C ASP A 72 -25.43 -24.49 -7.28
N GLN A 73 -25.31 -25.65 -6.65
CA GLN A 73 -25.12 -25.72 -5.20
C GLN A 73 -23.78 -25.08 -4.76
N VAL A 74 -22.71 -25.30 -5.53
CA VAL A 74 -21.42 -24.66 -5.27
C VAL A 74 -21.54 -23.14 -5.44
N LEU A 75 -22.18 -22.65 -6.49
CA LEU A 75 -22.46 -21.22 -6.70
C LEU A 75 -23.27 -20.61 -5.55
N TYR A 76 -24.27 -21.34 -5.06
CA TYR A 76 -25.09 -20.86 -3.94
C TYR A 76 -24.28 -20.69 -2.66
N LEU A 77 -23.38 -21.62 -2.35
CA LEU A 77 -22.58 -21.63 -1.13
C LEU A 77 -21.37 -20.67 -1.17
N LEU A 78 -20.67 -20.64 -2.30
CA LEU A 78 -19.41 -19.91 -2.43
C LEU A 78 -19.53 -18.61 -3.25
N GLY A 79 -20.61 -18.46 -4.01
CA GLY A 79 -20.71 -17.41 -5.01
C GLY A 79 -19.95 -17.70 -6.30
N SER A 80 -19.75 -16.68 -7.12
CA SER A 80 -19.04 -16.82 -8.39
C SER A 80 -17.54 -17.07 -8.16
N PRO A 81 -16.93 -18.02 -8.90
CA PRO A 81 -15.49 -18.22 -8.86
C PRO A 81 -14.75 -17.01 -9.44
N ALA A 82 -13.52 -16.77 -8.97
CA ALA A 82 -12.66 -15.71 -9.48
C ALA A 82 -12.21 -15.99 -10.92
N VAL A 83 -11.97 -17.26 -11.24
CA VAL A 83 -11.56 -17.70 -12.58
C VAL A 83 -12.38 -18.89 -13.03
N ARG A 84 -12.89 -18.81 -14.25
CA ARG A 84 -13.43 -19.93 -15.04
C ARG A 84 -12.53 -20.11 -16.24
N ASP A 85 -11.75 -21.18 -16.24
CA ASP A 85 -10.84 -21.46 -17.33
C ASP A 85 -11.61 -21.87 -18.58
N THR A 86 -11.43 -21.15 -19.68
CA THR A 86 -12.06 -21.47 -20.97
C THR A 86 -11.49 -22.74 -21.60
N LEU A 87 -10.25 -23.10 -21.26
CA LEU A 87 -9.62 -24.34 -21.72
C LEU A 87 -10.05 -25.55 -20.88
N ASN A 88 -10.42 -25.31 -19.61
CA ASN A 88 -10.92 -26.33 -18.68
C ASN A 88 -12.25 -25.86 -18.05
N PRO A 89 -13.36 -25.88 -18.80
CA PRO A 89 -14.63 -25.34 -18.32
C PRO A 89 -15.20 -26.09 -17.09
N ASN A 90 -14.65 -27.26 -16.81
CA ASN A 90 -15.00 -28.08 -15.66
C ASN A 90 -14.16 -27.78 -14.41
N ARG A 91 -13.36 -26.70 -14.42
CA ARG A 91 -12.57 -26.24 -13.27
C ARG A 91 -12.98 -24.81 -12.91
N TRP A 92 -13.28 -24.63 -11.65
CA TRP A 92 -13.56 -23.33 -11.07
C TRP A 92 -12.52 -23.01 -9.99
N ASP A 93 -11.87 -21.84 -10.15
CA ASP A 93 -10.86 -21.40 -9.22
C ASP A 93 -11.39 -20.23 -8.38
N TYR A 94 -11.37 -20.43 -7.09
CA TYR A 94 -11.64 -19.43 -6.08
C TYR A 94 -10.31 -18.95 -5.53
N ILE A 95 -9.94 -17.73 -5.84
CA ILE A 95 -8.69 -17.11 -5.47
C ILE A 95 -9.02 -15.83 -4.73
N TYR A 96 -8.28 -15.55 -3.68
CA TYR A 96 -8.40 -14.30 -2.97
C TYR A 96 -7.03 -13.65 -2.80
N ASP A 97 -6.88 -12.44 -3.32
CA ASP A 97 -5.75 -11.57 -3.10
C ASP A 97 -6.23 -10.29 -2.41
N TYR A 98 -5.43 -9.76 -1.52
CA TYR A 98 -5.72 -8.54 -0.79
C TYR A 98 -4.47 -7.68 -0.68
N THR A 99 -4.57 -6.43 -1.07
CA THR A 99 -3.52 -5.43 -0.86
C THR A 99 -4.03 -4.38 0.11
N ALA A 100 -3.41 -4.32 1.28
CA ALA A 100 -3.75 -3.35 2.31
C ALA A 100 -3.41 -1.93 1.85
N GLY A 101 -4.41 -1.07 1.82
CA GLY A 101 -4.28 0.36 1.64
C GLY A 101 -3.89 1.06 2.95
N THR A 102 -4.25 2.33 3.07
CA THR A 102 -3.93 3.15 4.26
C THR A 102 -4.68 2.63 5.49
N GLU A 103 -5.95 2.30 5.34
CA GLU A 103 -6.78 1.78 6.44
C GLU A 103 -6.34 0.37 6.85
N GLY A 104 -6.21 -0.55 5.89
CA GLY A 104 -5.80 -1.92 6.17
C GLY A 104 -4.43 -1.99 6.86
N LYS A 105 -3.48 -1.15 6.46
CA LYS A 105 -2.16 -1.05 7.13
C LYS A 105 -2.27 -0.52 8.56
N ARG A 106 -3.17 0.46 8.80
CA ARG A 106 -3.42 0.97 10.14
C ARG A 106 -4.06 -0.10 11.03
N ASP A 107 -4.96 -0.90 10.47
CA ASP A 107 -5.64 -1.98 11.17
C ASP A 107 -4.78 -3.26 11.29
N GLY A 108 -3.54 -3.24 10.77
CA GLY A 108 -2.62 -4.37 10.82
C GLY A 108 -2.98 -5.53 9.90
N LYS A 109 -3.81 -5.30 8.88
CA LYS A 109 -4.20 -6.34 7.93
C LYS A 109 -3.02 -6.73 7.05
N PRO A 110 -2.68 -8.02 6.92
CA PRO A 110 -1.60 -8.47 6.06
C PRO A 110 -1.98 -8.40 4.59
N ASN A 111 -1.00 -8.21 3.72
CA ASN A 111 -1.19 -8.42 2.29
C ASN A 111 -1.31 -9.92 2.00
N ILE A 112 -2.30 -10.28 1.18
CA ILE A 112 -2.50 -11.64 0.66
C ILE A 112 -2.23 -11.55 -0.83
N LYS A 113 -1.20 -12.23 -1.32
CA LYS A 113 -0.74 -12.15 -2.70
C LYS A 113 -0.38 -13.51 -3.27
N ASN A 114 -0.29 -13.56 -4.60
CA ASN A 114 0.17 -14.73 -5.35
C ASN A 114 -0.75 -15.94 -5.17
N ALA A 115 -2.03 -15.72 -5.08
CA ALA A 115 -3.01 -16.80 -4.90
C ALA A 115 -2.66 -17.71 -3.70
N SER A 116 -2.11 -17.14 -2.62
CA SER A 116 -1.78 -17.93 -1.42
C SER A 116 -3.01 -18.49 -0.72
N GLN A 117 -4.18 -17.87 -0.95
CA GLN A 117 -5.49 -18.38 -0.56
C GLN A 117 -6.25 -18.78 -1.81
N TYR A 118 -6.34 -20.06 -2.07
CA TYR A 118 -7.02 -20.60 -3.24
C TYR A 118 -7.78 -21.88 -2.94
N MET A 119 -8.81 -22.15 -3.73
CA MET A 119 -9.50 -23.42 -3.77
C MET A 119 -9.94 -23.68 -5.21
N SER A 120 -9.62 -24.87 -5.71
CA SER A 120 -10.05 -25.32 -7.04
C SER A 120 -11.11 -26.40 -6.91
N VAL A 121 -12.24 -26.23 -7.59
CA VAL A 121 -13.33 -27.21 -7.64
C VAL A 121 -13.40 -27.77 -9.05
N TYR A 122 -13.34 -29.08 -9.14
CA TYR A 122 -13.39 -29.81 -10.41
C TYR A 122 -14.74 -30.50 -10.58
N PHE A 123 -15.29 -30.36 -11.75
CA PHE A 123 -16.59 -30.91 -12.10
C PHE A 123 -16.48 -32.00 -13.18
N GLN A 124 -17.36 -32.98 -13.12
CA GLN A 124 -17.62 -33.93 -14.19
C GLN A 124 -19.12 -34.12 -14.31
N ASN A 125 -19.66 -33.96 -15.51
CA ASN A 125 -21.09 -34.01 -15.73
C ASN A 125 -21.90 -33.08 -14.83
N GLY A 126 -21.36 -31.86 -14.56
CA GLY A 126 -22.01 -30.84 -13.71
C GLY A 126 -21.98 -31.13 -12.21
N ARG A 127 -21.24 -32.16 -11.77
CA ARG A 127 -21.07 -32.51 -10.35
C ARG A 127 -19.61 -32.42 -9.92
N VAL A 128 -19.39 -32.00 -8.67
CA VAL A 128 -18.08 -31.95 -8.04
C VAL A 128 -17.49 -33.34 -7.93
N VAL A 129 -16.29 -33.51 -8.45
CA VAL A 129 -15.53 -34.78 -8.35
C VAL A 129 -14.24 -34.62 -7.53
N ARG A 130 -13.69 -33.40 -7.44
CA ARG A 130 -12.45 -33.14 -6.67
C ARG A 130 -12.43 -31.69 -6.21
N ILE A 131 -11.80 -31.47 -5.07
CA ILE A 131 -11.60 -30.16 -4.48
C ILE A 131 -10.17 -30.09 -3.96
N ASP A 132 -9.41 -29.10 -4.40
CA ASP A 132 -8.01 -28.87 -4.00
C ASP A 132 -7.88 -27.52 -3.29
N GLY A 133 -6.89 -27.40 -2.43
CA GLY A 133 -6.48 -26.10 -1.84
C GLY A 133 -7.26 -25.65 -0.61
N ARG A 134 -8.14 -26.45 -0.03
CA ARG A 134 -8.90 -26.11 1.19
C ARG A 134 -8.01 -25.65 2.35
N ASP A 135 -6.85 -26.28 2.50
CA ASP A 135 -5.93 -26.04 3.63
C ASP A 135 -5.23 -24.68 3.53
N SER A 136 -5.23 -24.06 2.34
CA SER A 136 -4.69 -22.73 2.12
C SER A 136 -5.61 -21.60 2.59
N LEU A 137 -6.87 -21.90 2.87
CA LEU A 137 -7.88 -20.94 3.23
C LEU A 137 -7.80 -20.54 4.70
N PRO A 138 -8.12 -19.26 5.03
CA PRO A 138 -8.14 -18.81 6.41
C PRO A 138 -9.36 -19.38 7.16
N THR A 139 -9.21 -19.54 8.46
CA THR A 139 -10.32 -19.97 9.35
C THR A 139 -11.35 -18.85 9.55
N LYS A 140 -10.94 -17.59 9.43
CA LYS A 140 -11.81 -16.41 9.55
C LYS A 140 -11.55 -15.44 8.40
N VAL A 141 -12.57 -14.73 7.96
CA VAL A 141 -12.43 -13.60 7.03
C VAL A 141 -11.70 -12.47 7.76
N GLN A 142 -10.63 -11.96 7.18
CA GLN A 142 -9.83 -10.86 7.71
C GLN A 142 -10.37 -9.50 7.23
#